data_954733d24496c02b7827c51f757a21b5
#
_entry.id   954733d24496c02b7827c51f757a21b5
#
_cell.length_a   1.000
_cell.length_b   1.000
_cell.length_c   1.000
_cell.angle_alpha   90.00
_cell.angle_beta   90.00
_cell.angle_gamma   90.00
#
_symmetry.space_group_name_H-M   'P 1'
#
loop_
_entity.id
_entity.type
_entity.pdbx_description
1 polymer ?
#
loop_
_entity_poly.entity_id
_entity_poly.type
_entity_poly.pdbx_seq_one_letter_code
_entity_poly.pdbx_strand_id
1 'polypeptide(L)'
;IIENNKTTLSNAGYGGGAFYVRDATLIINDGLIQNNSSNSGGAIYNTSFGTTIINGGVIKGNTAVGDSPSGSAIFHSCKTTGEATLQIGGNANINVGNDIYLMSNTSATKYVEITSSIKNPLILTVEGESEGRVIADAADGVVLTYNDMAKIRLSNSSYALKLEDNKIKLTQTSSGVTTFPVYLGYDANNGTNAPDGSSAEIVAGDSATFTISDSVPTRAGYDFLGWATNKDATSAEYSSGGSITISSNTTLYAVWKKISTFETNEFTQPLAITGWTYGETANTPTAVAKYGTIKYTYSNTADGTYTEKVPTNAG
;
A
#
# COMPACT_ATOMS: atom_id res chain seq x y z
N ILE A 1 -16.05 5.07 13.21
CA ILE A 1 -15.02 4.63 14.18
C ILE A 1 -15.70 3.70 15.18
N ILE A 2 -15.04 2.60 15.53
CA ILE A 2 -15.44 1.65 16.57
C ILE A 2 -14.26 1.51 17.52
N GLU A 3 -14.42 2.00 18.76
CA GLU A 3 -13.29 2.11 19.67
C GLU A 3 -13.65 1.94 21.15
N ASN A 4 -12.63 1.60 21.94
CA ASN A 4 -12.69 1.55 23.41
C ASN A 4 -13.72 0.53 23.96
N ASN A 5 -14.11 -0.44 23.15
CA ASN A 5 -14.98 -1.52 23.62
C ASN A 5 -14.16 -2.60 24.31
N LYS A 6 -14.70 -3.17 25.37
CA LYS A 6 -14.04 -4.20 26.15
C LYS A 6 -14.97 -5.39 26.42
N THR A 7 -14.51 -6.58 26.08
CA THR A 7 -15.15 -7.82 26.49
C THR A 7 -14.44 -8.37 27.72
N THR A 8 -15.17 -8.57 28.81
CA THR A 8 -14.64 -9.00 30.12
C THR A 8 -14.95 -10.44 30.47
N LEU A 9 -15.44 -11.25 29.53
CA LEU A 9 -15.79 -12.66 29.77
C LEU A 9 -14.53 -13.49 30.04
N SER A 10 -14.49 -14.16 31.17
CA SER A 10 -13.36 -14.96 31.65
C SER A 10 -13.20 -16.32 30.94
N ASN A 11 -14.15 -16.73 30.12
CA ASN A 11 -14.09 -18.02 29.43
C ASN A 11 -13.35 -17.88 28.08
N ALA A 12 -12.33 -18.69 27.88
CA ALA A 12 -11.50 -18.76 26.66
C ALA A 12 -12.24 -19.09 25.34
N GLY A 13 -13.55 -19.02 25.33
CA GLY A 13 -14.40 -19.35 24.17
C GLY A 13 -15.15 -18.17 23.56
N TYR A 14 -15.07 -16.98 24.15
CA TYR A 14 -15.78 -15.80 23.71
C TYR A 14 -14.85 -14.61 23.70
N GLY A 15 -14.69 -14.01 22.53
CA GLY A 15 -13.77 -12.90 22.31
C GLY A 15 -14.40 -11.83 21.42
N GLY A 16 -13.57 -10.96 20.89
CA GLY A 16 -13.99 -9.84 20.06
C GLY A 16 -14.31 -8.60 20.88
N GLY A 17 -13.31 -7.70 21.00
CA GLY A 17 -13.54 -6.43 21.70
C GLY A 17 -14.58 -5.56 20.98
N ALA A 18 -14.54 -5.53 19.66
CA ALA A 18 -15.50 -4.83 18.81
C ALA A 18 -16.54 -5.78 18.21
N PHE A 19 -16.12 -6.94 17.69
CA PHE A 19 -17.02 -7.86 16.99
C PHE A 19 -16.80 -9.32 17.40
N TYR A 20 -17.88 -10.01 17.65
CA TYR A 20 -17.95 -11.47 17.72
C TYR A 20 -18.75 -11.97 16.52
N VAL A 21 -18.07 -12.64 15.58
CA VAL A 21 -18.66 -13.07 14.30
C VAL A 21 -18.88 -14.58 14.34
N ARG A 22 -20.14 -14.98 14.45
CA ARG A 22 -20.60 -16.36 14.46
C ARG A 22 -21.90 -16.48 13.69
N ASP A 23 -22.02 -17.46 12.81
CA ASP A 23 -23.22 -17.67 11.99
C ASP A 23 -23.68 -16.37 11.26
N ALA A 24 -22.74 -15.51 10.90
CA ALA A 24 -22.96 -14.17 10.37
C ALA A 24 -21.82 -13.71 9.46
N THR A 25 -22.07 -12.68 8.67
CA THR A 25 -21.06 -12.03 7.82
C THR A 25 -20.77 -10.62 8.31
N LEU A 26 -19.50 -10.31 8.56
CA LEU A 26 -18.98 -8.98 8.81
C LEU A 26 -18.19 -8.49 7.58
N ILE A 27 -18.58 -7.36 7.02
CA ILE A 27 -17.88 -6.74 5.90
C ILE A 27 -17.36 -5.38 6.34
N ILE A 28 -16.05 -5.17 6.19
CA ILE A 28 -15.37 -3.91 6.49
C ILE A 28 -14.81 -3.37 5.18
N ASN A 29 -15.44 -2.34 4.63
CA ASN A 29 -14.98 -1.68 3.41
C ASN A 29 -14.12 -0.45 3.69
N ASP A 30 -14.33 0.21 4.84
CA ASP A 30 -13.58 1.38 5.28
C ASP A 30 -13.84 1.65 6.78
N GLY A 31 -13.14 2.61 7.34
CA GLY A 31 -13.31 3.07 8.71
C GLY A 31 -12.16 2.71 9.64
N LEU A 32 -12.35 2.94 10.92
CA LEU A 32 -11.33 2.76 11.96
C LEU A 32 -11.87 1.93 13.12
N ILE A 33 -11.17 0.82 13.42
CA ILE A 33 -11.43 -0.06 14.57
C ILE A 33 -10.20 -0.04 15.45
N GLN A 34 -10.30 0.63 16.61
CA GLN A 34 -9.12 0.86 17.44
C GLN A 34 -9.39 0.73 18.95
N ASN A 35 -8.32 0.44 19.70
CA ASN A 35 -8.32 0.45 21.17
C ASN A 35 -9.39 -0.45 21.80
N ASN A 36 -9.83 -1.50 21.08
CA ASN A 36 -10.75 -2.48 21.64
C ASN A 36 -9.94 -3.59 22.33
N SER A 37 -10.55 -4.24 23.30
CA SER A 37 -9.86 -5.23 24.14
C SER A 37 -10.75 -6.43 24.43
N SER A 38 -10.15 -7.62 24.36
CA SER A 38 -10.79 -8.88 24.68
C SER A 38 -9.74 -9.93 25.12
N ASN A 39 -10.17 -11.07 25.63
CA ASN A 39 -9.27 -12.19 25.92
C ASN A 39 -8.64 -12.75 24.61
N SER A 40 -9.42 -12.81 23.52
CA SER A 40 -8.97 -13.25 22.20
C SER A 40 -9.67 -12.44 21.13
N GLY A 41 -8.94 -12.04 20.08
CA GLY A 41 -9.46 -11.13 19.06
C GLY A 41 -9.73 -9.75 19.65
N GLY A 42 -8.67 -8.98 19.92
CA GLY A 42 -8.82 -7.64 20.53
C GLY A 42 -9.83 -6.76 19.81
N ALA A 43 -9.90 -6.85 18.50
CA ALA A 43 -10.98 -6.26 17.70
C ALA A 43 -12.04 -7.31 17.31
N ILE A 44 -11.67 -8.39 16.64
CA ILE A 44 -12.58 -9.32 16.00
C ILE A 44 -12.32 -10.76 16.46
N TYR A 45 -13.36 -11.46 16.87
CA TYR A 45 -13.35 -12.90 17.07
C TYR A 45 -14.23 -13.55 15.99
N ASN A 46 -13.60 -14.27 15.05
CA ASN A 46 -14.28 -14.93 13.93
C ASN A 46 -14.33 -16.45 14.15
N THR A 47 -15.50 -17.04 14.23
CA THR A 47 -15.73 -18.44 14.58
C THR A 47 -16.96 -19.01 13.90
N SER A 48 -17.14 -20.34 13.94
CA SER A 48 -18.35 -21.11 13.56
C SER A 48 -19.23 -20.47 12.49
N PHE A 49 -19.03 -20.83 11.24
CA PHE A 49 -19.77 -20.26 10.08
C PHE A 49 -19.72 -18.72 9.97
N GLY A 50 -18.87 -18.07 10.78
CA GLY A 50 -18.61 -16.64 10.69
C GLY A 50 -17.78 -16.33 9.46
N THR A 51 -18.19 -15.34 8.68
CA THR A 51 -17.43 -14.81 7.55
C THR A 51 -17.01 -13.38 7.86
N THR A 52 -15.71 -13.13 7.88
CA THR A 52 -15.17 -11.77 8.02
C THR A 52 -14.47 -11.38 6.73
N ILE A 53 -14.90 -10.29 6.10
CA ILE A 53 -14.36 -9.76 4.85
C ILE A 53 -13.83 -8.36 5.11
N ILE A 54 -12.54 -8.14 4.85
CA ILE A 54 -11.88 -6.84 5.06
C ILE A 54 -11.33 -6.36 3.72
N ASN A 55 -12.03 -5.43 3.09
CA ASN A 55 -11.66 -4.82 1.82
C ASN A 55 -10.88 -3.52 1.99
N GLY A 56 -10.99 -2.90 3.18
CA GLY A 56 -10.36 -1.63 3.50
C GLY A 56 -10.51 -1.27 4.97
N GLY A 57 -10.19 -0.01 5.31
CA GLY A 57 -10.20 0.49 6.67
C GLY A 57 -8.93 0.16 7.46
N VAL A 58 -8.87 0.65 8.69
CA VAL A 58 -7.71 0.54 9.58
C VAL A 58 -8.09 -0.16 10.87
N ILE A 59 -7.36 -1.23 11.21
CA ILE A 59 -7.48 -1.94 12.50
C ILE A 59 -6.15 -1.73 13.25
N LYS A 60 -6.18 -1.02 14.40
CA LYS A 60 -4.96 -0.67 15.14
C LYS A 60 -5.19 -0.53 16.65
N GLY A 61 -4.12 -0.71 17.45
CA GLY A 61 -4.15 -0.47 18.90
C GLY A 61 -5.12 -1.37 19.67
N ASN A 62 -5.61 -2.45 19.05
CA ASN A 62 -6.47 -3.41 19.73
C ASN A 62 -5.62 -4.41 20.53
N THR A 63 -6.16 -4.98 21.59
CA THR A 63 -5.37 -5.77 22.55
C THR A 63 -6.08 -7.07 22.94
N ALA A 64 -5.38 -8.19 22.83
CA ALA A 64 -5.77 -9.44 23.45
C ALA A 64 -5.12 -9.53 24.85
N VAL A 65 -5.94 -9.73 25.91
CA VAL A 65 -5.49 -9.62 27.32
C VAL A 65 -5.72 -10.87 28.17
N GLY A 66 -6.05 -12.02 27.57
CA GLY A 66 -6.24 -13.28 28.28
C GLY A 66 -4.91 -13.93 28.72
N ASP A 67 -4.98 -14.98 29.55
CA ASP A 67 -3.82 -15.76 30.01
C ASP A 67 -3.05 -16.42 28.85
N SER A 68 -3.72 -16.62 27.72
CA SER A 68 -3.14 -17.02 26.45
C SER A 68 -3.64 -16.06 25.39
N PRO A 69 -3.11 -14.84 25.35
CA PRO A 69 -3.57 -13.81 24.43
C PRO A 69 -3.34 -14.28 22.99
N SER A 70 -4.36 -14.11 22.16
CA SER A 70 -4.35 -14.59 20.78
C SER A 70 -5.06 -13.60 19.87
N GLY A 71 -4.34 -13.09 18.86
CA GLY A 71 -4.85 -12.17 17.88
C GLY A 71 -5.25 -10.81 18.44
N SER A 72 -4.31 -9.90 18.55
CA SER A 72 -4.60 -8.54 19.02
C SER A 72 -5.56 -7.80 18.08
N ALA A 73 -5.51 -8.06 16.76
CA ALA A 73 -6.54 -7.62 15.84
C ALA A 73 -7.65 -8.67 15.73
N ILE A 74 -7.32 -9.86 15.21
CA ILE A 74 -8.29 -10.88 14.81
C ILE A 74 -7.90 -12.23 15.38
N PHE A 75 -8.84 -12.90 16.01
CA PHE A 75 -8.76 -14.33 16.33
C PHE A 75 -9.61 -15.13 15.34
N HIS A 76 -8.95 -15.89 14.46
CA HIS A 76 -9.62 -16.75 13.49
C HIS A 76 -9.67 -18.19 13.98
N SER A 77 -10.82 -18.57 14.48
CA SER A 77 -11.02 -19.78 15.29
C SER A 77 -11.52 -20.98 14.49
N CYS A 78 -11.07 -22.17 14.89
CA CYS A 78 -11.64 -23.46 14.47
C CYS A 78 -12.20 -24.26 15.66
N LYS A 79 -12.57 -23.60 16.77
CA LYS A 79 -12.98 -24.27 18.02
C LYS A 79 -14.30 -25.03 17.96
N THR A 80 -15.15 -24.78 16.96
CA THR A 80 -16.48 -25.32 16.89
C THR A 80 -16.77 -25.97 15.53
N THR A 81 -17.82 -26.75 15.44
CA THR A 81 -18.31 -27.32 14.17
C THR A 81 -18.68 -26.21 13.21
N GLY A 82 -18.14 -26.23 12.01
CA GLY A 82 -18.41 -25.28 10.94
C GLY A 82 -17.22 -24.42 10.56
N GLU A 83 -17.07 -24.19 9.27
CA GLU A 83 -15.97 -23.44 8.69
C GLU A 83 -16.20 -21.93 8.85
N ALA A 84 -15.33 -21.27 9.60
CA ALA A 84 -15.23 -19.81 9.57
C ALA A 84 -14.27 -19.37 8.46
N THR A 85 -14.57 -18.26 7.79
CA THR A 85 -13.78 -17.70 6.70
C THR A 85 -13.26 -16.31 7.07
N LEU A 86 -12.00 -16.04 6.74
CA LEU A 86 -11.39 -14.72 6.87
C LEU A 86 -10.81 -14.32 5.52
N GLN A 87 -11.40 -13.29 4.92
CA GLN A 87 -11.00 -12.74 3.63
C GLN A 87 -10.36 -11.37 3.82
N ILE A 88 -9.21 -11.15 3.18
CA ILE A 88 -8.48 -9.87 3.22
C ILE A 88 -8.08 -9.47 1.82
N GLY A 89 -8.32 -8.21 1.48
CA GLY A 89 -7.94 -7.67 0.18
C GLY A 89 -7.98 -6.14 0.14
N GLY A 90 -7.81 -5.59 -1.05
CA GLY A 90 -7.94 -4.16 -1.28
C GLY A 90 -6.99 -3.31 -0.45
N ASN A 91 -7.55 -2.34 0.27
CA ASN A 91 -6.82 -1.39 1.12
C ASN A 91 -6.88 -1.76 2.62
N ALA A 92 -7.19 -3.01 2.96
CA ALA A 92 -7.19 -3.45 4.36
C ALA A 92 -5.84 -3.12 5.03
N ASN A 93 -5.87 -2.45 6.17
CA ASN A 93 -4.69 -2.05 6.93
C ASN A 93 -4.81 -2.54 8.38
N ILE A 94 -4.20 -3.68 8.64
CA ILE A 94 -4.07 -4.21 10.01
C ILE A 94 -2.70 -3.78 10.49
N ASN A 95 -2.66 -2.68 11.24
CA ASN A 95 -1.44 -1.94 11.55
C ASN A 95 -0.43 -2.77 12.36
N VAL A 96 0.84 -2.46 12.19
CA VAL A 96 1.96 -3.03 12.96
C VAL A 96 1.67 -2.93 14.47
N GLY A 97 1.85 -4.06 15.18
CA GLY A 97 1.46 -4.20 16.59
C GLY A 97 0.08 -4.82 16.79
N ASN A 98 -0.65 -5.09 15.69
CA ASN A 98 -1.86 -5.89 15.70
C ASN A 98 -1.70 -7.11 14.80
N ASP A 99 -1.92 -8.30 15.35
CA ASP A 99 -1.75 -9.57 14.66
C ASP A 99 -3.08 -10.30 14.42
N ILE A 100 -3.05 -11.17 13.44
CA ILE A 100 -4.11 -12.12 13.14
C ILE A 100 -3.66 -13.48 13.66
N TYR A 101 -4.41 -14.05 14.60
CA TYR A 101 -4.14 -15.40 15.09
C TYR A 101 -4.90 -16.43 14.24
N LEU A 102 -4.17 -17.37 13.68
CA LEU A 102 -4.68 -18.47 12.88
C LEU A 102 -4.69 -19.75 13.73
N MET A 103 -5.87 -20.10 14.22
CA MET A 103 -6.04 -21.29 15.06
C MET A 103 -5.84 -22.59 14.27
N SER A 104 -5.43 -23.62 14.97
CA SER A 104 -5.36 -25.01 14.49
C SER A 104 -5.95 -25.95 15.51
N ASN A 105 -6.53 -27.04 15.04
CA ASN A 105 -6.85 -28.21 15.85
C ASN A 105 -6.62 -29.50 15.04
N THR A 106 -6.94 -30.65 15.61
CA THR A 106 -6.73 -31.96 14.97
C THR A 106 -7.55 -32.16 13.66
N SER A 107 -8.55 -31.36 13.43
CA SER A 107 -9.49 -31.52 12.30
C SER A 107 -9.44 -30.38 11.29
N ALA A 108 -8.91 -29.21 11.66
CA ALA A 108 -8.91 -28.02 10.80
C ALA A 108 -7.75 -27.08 11.13
N THR A 109 -7.21 -26.44 10.10
CA THR A 109 -6.26 -25.34 10.19
C THR A 109 -6.86 -24.09 9.56
N LYS A 110 -6.65 -22.92 10.17
CA LYS A 110 -7.14 -21.65 9.63
C LYS A 110 -6.06 -20.95 8.83
N TYR A 111 -6.50 -20.25 7.80
CA TYR A 111 -5.67 -19.42 6.92
C TYR A 111 -6.45 -18.14 6.54
N VAL A 112 -5.76 -17.21 5.94
CA VAL A 112 -6.37 -16.00 5.36
C VAL A 112 -6.61 -16.24 3.88
N GLU A 113 -7.82 -16.01 3.40
CA GLU A 113 -8.11 -15.99 1.97
C GLU A 113 -7.83 -14.59 1.41
N ILE A 114 -6.95 -14.50 0.43
CA ILE A 114 -6.53 -13.23 -0.17
C ILE A 114 -7.40 -12.96 -1.41
N THR A 115 -8.19 -11.90 -1.35
CA THR A 115 -9.17 -11.55 -2.40
C THR A 115 -8.64 -10.54 -3.43
N SER A 116 -7.50 -9.93 -3.18
CA SER A 116 -6.73 -9.10 -4.12
C SER A 116 -5.34 -8.84 -3.55
N SER A 117 -4.40 -8.35 -4.36
CA SER A 117 -3.01 -8.08 -3.94
C SER A 117 -2.93 -7.33 -2.61
N ILE A 118 -2.08 -7.84 -1.72
CA ILE A 118 -1.85 -7.29 -0.38
C ILE A 118 -1.11 -5.96 -0.50
N LYS A 119 -1.72 -4.88 0.00
CA LYS A 119 -1.11 -3.54 -0.05
C LYS A 119 -0.39 -3.16 1.24
N ASN A 120 -0.85 -3.65 2.38
CA ASN A 120 -0.29 -3.34 3.69
C ASN A 120 0.24 -4.59 4.38
N PRO A 121 1.28 -4.50 5.22
CA PRO A 121 1.81 -5.65 5.95
C PRO A 121 0.74 -6.35 6.80
N LEU A 122 0.80 -7.69 6.84
CA LEU A 122 0.01 -8.55 7.70
C LEU A 122 0.93 -9.29 8.66
N ILE A 123 0.63 -9.26 9.95
CA ILE A 123 1.32 -10.06 10.96
C ILE A 123 0.44 -11.24 11.32
N LEU A 124 0.94 -12.45 11.11
CA LEU A 124 0.24 -13.70 11.42
C LEU A 124 0.91 -14.41 12.59
N THR A 125 0.11 -14.76 13.60
CA THR A 125 0.47 -15.69 14.66
C THR A 125 -0.19 -17.02 14.35
N VAL A 126 0.60 -18.08 14.20
CA VAL A 126 0.13 -19.36 13.65
C VAL A 126 0.21 -20.44 14.72
N GLU A 127 -0.92 -21.04 15.08
CA GLU A 127 -0.95 -22.20 15.99
C GLU A 127 -0.74 -23.50 15.20
N GLY A 128 0.00 -24.46 15.78
CA GLY A 128 0.24 -25.76 15.15
C GLY A 128 1.07 -25.66 13.88
N GLU A 129 2.19 -24.95 13.95
CA GLU A 129 3.12 -24.82 12.83
C GLU A 129 3.65 -26.17 12.38
N SER A 130 3.66 -26.41 11.08
CA SER A 130 4.19 -27.62 10.45
C SER A 130 4.60 -27.34 9.01
N GLU A 131 5.51 -28.15 8.46
CA GLU A 131 5.89 -28.08 7.05
C GLU A 131 4.67 -28.18 6.13
N GLY A 132 4.59 -27.31 5.13
CA GLY A 132 3.51 -27.27 4.13
C GLY A 132 2.19 -26.70 4.64
N ARG A 133 2.08 -26.28 5.91
CA ARG A 133 0.84 -25.65 6.40
C ARG A 133 0.52 -24.39 5.62
N VAL A 134 -0.67 -24.34 5.04
CA VAL A 134 -1.22 -23.13 4.37
C VAL A 134 -1.58 -22.09 5.42
N ILE A 135 -1.08 -20.88 5.25
CA ILE A 135 -1.39 -19.71 6.09
C ILE A 135 -2.10 -18.60 5.31
N ALA A 136 -1.93 -18.57 3.99
CA ALA A 136 -2.74 -17.74 3.10
C ALA A 136 -3.03 -18.50 1.81
N ASP A 137 -4.24 -18.35 1.29
CA ASP A 137 -4.72 -18.95 0.04
C ASP A 137 -5.28 -17.86 -0.87
N ALA A 138 -5.23 -18.04 -2.17
CA ALA A 138 -5.83 -17.13 -3.12
C ALA A 138 -7.33 -17.41 -3.26
N ALA A 139 -8.15 -16.36 -3.27
CA ALA A 139 -9.53 -16.46 -3.74
C ALA A 139 -9.59 -16.76 -5.24
N ASP A 140 -10.76 -17.19 -5.72
CA ASP A 140 -10.98 -17.48 -7.13
C ASP A 140 -10.59 -16.29 -8.03
N GLY A 141 -9.76 -16.55 -9.03
CA GLY A 141 -9.27 -15.55 -9.97
C GLY A 141 -8.14 -14.66 -9.47
N VAL A 142 -7.66 -14.85 -8.23
CA VAL A 142 -6.50 -14.14 -7.67
C VAL A 142 -5.24 -14.96 -7.88
N VAL A 143 -4.15 -14.31 -8.25
CA VAL A 143 -2.81 -14.91 -8.32
C VAL A 143 -1.94 -14.25 -7.27
N LEU A 144 -1.46 -15.04 -6.30
CA LEU A 144 -0.51 -14.59 -5.30
C LEU A 144 0.89 -14.48 -5.91
N THR A 145 1.60 -13.45 -5.50
CA THR A 145 2.95 -13.13 -5.95
C THR A 145 3.94 -13.12 -4.80
N TYR A 146 5.24 -13.08 -5.10
CA TYR A 146 6.27 -12.81 -4.09
C TYR A 146 6.08 -11.44 -3.43
N ASN A 147 5.48 -10.47 -4.13
CA ASN A 147 5.12 -9.17 -3.55
C ASN A 147 4.09 -9.30 -2.42
N ASP A 148 3.11 -10.18 -2.59
CA ASP A 148 2.11 -10.44 -1.54
C ASP A 148 2.76 -11.17 -0.36
N MET A 149 3.57 -12.19 -0.64
CA MET A 149 4.28 -12.96 0.39
C MET A 149 5.24 -12.08 1.19
N ALA A 150 5.96 -11.15 0.53
CA ALA A 150 6.89 -10.22 1.20
C ALA A 150 6.20 -9.31 2.23
N LYS A 151 4.89 -9.13 2.15
CA LYS A 151 4.10 -8.35 3.11
C LYS A 151 3.58 -9.17 4.29
N ILE A 152 3.66 -10.50 4.22
CA ILE A 152 3.28 -11.37 5.34
C ILE A 152 4.48 -11.60 6.25
N ARG A 153 4.27 -11.41 7.53
CA ARG A 153 5.26 -11.66 8.59
C ARG A 153 4.70 -12.65 9.59
N LEU A 154 5.53 -13.57 10.04
CA LEU A 154 5.17 -14.47 11.13
C LEU A 154 5.59 -13.86 12.47
N SER A 155 4.75 -14.00 13.48
CA SER A 155 5.07 -13.62 14.86
C SER A 155 5.62 -14.84 15.59
N ASN A 156 6.86 -14.75 16.07
CA ASN A 156 7.51 -15.78 16.90
C ASN A 156 7.55 -17.19 16.26
N SER A 157 7.78 -17.29 14.96
CA SER A 157 7.86 -18.55 14.24
C SER A 157 9.31 -18.95 13.95
N SER A 158 9.58 -20.27 13.97
CA SER A 158 10.81 -20.88 13.47
C SER A 158 10.70 -21.31 12.00
N TYR A 159 9.55 -21.11 11.39
CA TYR A 159 9.27 -21.40 9.99
C TYR A 159 9.48 -20.18 9.11
N ALA A 160 9.83 -20.41 7.85
CA ALA A 160 9.84 -19.43 6.79
C ALA A 160 8.56 -19.55 5.94
N LEU A 161 8.40 -18.65 4.95
CA LEU A 161 7.30 -18.65 4.01
C LEU A 161 7.75 -19.20 2.66
N LYS A 162 6.86 -19.95 2.00
CA LYS A 162 7.02 -20.46 0.64
C LYS A 162 5.74 -20.17 -0.16
N LEU A 163 5.90 -19.63 -1.36
CA LEU A 163 4.80 -19.50 -2.32
C LEU A 163 4.80 -20.73 -3.23
N GLU A 164 3.76 -21.54 -3.16
CA GLU A 164 3.60 -22.77 -3.91
C GLU A 164 2.12 -23.05 -4.17
N ASP A 165 1.77 -23.47 -5.40
CA ASP A 165 0.39 -23.78 -5.81
C ASP A 165 -0.60 -22.64 -5.53
N ASN A 166 -0.19 -21.38 -5.76
CA ASN A 166 -0.96 -20.18 -5.48
C ASN A 166 -1.36 -20.01 -3.98
N LYS A 167 -0.57 -20.60 -3.07
CA LYS A 167 -0.75 -20.57 -1.61
C LYS A 167 0.54 -20.16 -0.94
N ILE A 168 0.45 -19.42 0.15
CA ILE A 168 1.59 -19.15 1.03
C ILE A 168 1.55 -20.17 2.16
N LYS A 169 2.63 -20.95 2.23
CA LYS A 169 2.79 -22.11 3.12
C LYS A 169 3.95 -21.86 4.08
N LEU A 170 3.90 -22.49 5.24
CA LEU A 170 5.07 -22.62 6.12
C LEU A 170 6.06 -23.61 5.52
N THR A 171 7.34 -23.32 5.62
CA THR A 171 8.42 -24.24 5.25
C THR A 171 9.48 -24.29 6.34
N GLN A 172 9.99 -25.50 6.62
CA GLN A 172 11.11 -25.66 7.53
C GLN A 172 12.39 -25.16 6.88
N THR A 173 13.22 -24.54 7.69
CA THR A 173 14.59 -24.25 7.32
C THR A 173 15.41 -25.54 7.37
N SER A 174 16.04 -25.90 6.25
CA SER A 174 16.73 -27.20 6.08
C SER A 174 17.84 -27.46 7.11
N SER A 175 17.96 -28.71 7.52
CA SER A 175 18.86 -29.18 8.59
C SER A 175 20.34 -28.87 8.36
N GLY A 176 21.00 -28.31 9.37
CA GLY A 176 22.45 -28.21 9.50
C GLY A 176 23.04 -26.81 9.44
N VAL A 177 22.59 -26.00 8.48
CA VAL A 177 22.72 -24.53 8.49
C VAL A 177 21.30 -24.02 8.32
N THR A 178 20.79 -23.31 9.32
CA THR A 178 19.41 -22.78 9.28
C THR A 178 19.35 -21.66 8.26
N THR A 179 19.01 -21.98 7.00
CA THR A 179 18.70 -20.98 5.99
C THR A 179 17.20 -20.75 5.95
N PHE A 180 16.81 -19.52 5.65
CA PHE A 180 15.42 -19.16 5.40
C PHE A 180 15.36 -18.14 4.27
N PRO A 181 14.30 -18.18 3.44
CA PRO A 181 14.19 -17.24 2.35
C PRO A 181 13.86 -15.83 2.87
N VAL A 182 14.56 -14.84 2.34
CA VAL A 182 14.19 -13.43 2.43
C VAL A 182 13.70 -12.96 1.07
N TYR A 183 12.69 -12.11 1.07
CA TYR A 183 11.99 -11.67 -0.12
C TYR A 183 12.11 -10.16 -0.29
N LEU A 184 12.45 -9.74 -1.51
CA LEU A 184 12.35 -8.36 -1.96
C LEU A 184 11.10 -8.23 -2.83
N GLY A 185 10.12 -7.47 -2.38
CA GLY A 185 8.90 -7.17 -3.14
C GLY A 185 8.85 -5.72 -3.59
N TYR A 186 7.93 -5.42 -4.52
CA TYR A 186 7.72 -4.08 -5.05
C TYR A 186 6.25 -3.68 -4.96
N ASP A 187 5.99 -2.41 -4.68
CA ASP A 187 4.67 -1.82 -4.69
C ASP A 187 4.69 -0.55 -5.55
N ALA A 188 3.85 -0.51 -6.57
CA ALA A 188 3.73 0.65 -7.44
C ALA A 188 3.19 1.91 -6.74
N ASN A 189 2.78 1.83 -5.47
CA ASN A 189 2.39 2.96 -4.62
C ASN A 189 1.42 3.93 -5.32
N ASN A 190 0.21 3.45 -5.61
CA ASN A 190 -0.82 4.10 -6.42
C ASN A 190 -0.49 4.22 -7.93
N GLY A 191 0.54 3.53 -8.40
CA GLY A 191 0.80 3.28 -9.82
C GLY A 191 0.31 1.90 -10.25
N THR A 192 0.77 1.45 -11.41
CA THR A 192 0.53 0.12 -12.00
C THR A 192 1.84 -0.50 -12.46
N ASN A 193 1.83 -1.78 -12.80
CA ASN A 193 2.99 -2.51 -13.33
C ASN A 193 4.19 -2.53 -12.36
N ALA A 194 3.95 -2.80 -11.06
CA ALA A 194 5.05 -3.10 -10.15
C ALA A 194 5.83 -4.33 -10.68
N PRO A 195 7.17 -4.33 -10.61
CA PRO A 195 7.96 -5.51 -10.94
C PRO A 195 7.62 -6.70 -10.05
N ASP A 196 7.87 -7.91 -10.53
CA ASP A 196 7.83 -9.11 -9.70
C ASP A 196 8.94 -9.07 -8.64
N GLY A 197 8.65 -9.62 -7.46
CA GLY A 197 9.61 -9.75 -6.39
C GLY A 197 10.63 -10.88 -6.65
N SER A 198 11.64 -10.93 -5.81
CA SER A 198 12.68 -11.97 -5.84
C SER A 198 12.99 -12.48 -4.45
N SER A 199 13.66 -13.62 -4.34
CA SER A 199 14.03 -14.24 -3.07
C SER A 199 15.47 -14.72 -3.07
N ALA A 200 16.05 -14.79 -1.87
CA ALA A 200 17.34 -15.41 -1.64
C ALA A 200 17.31 -16.16 -0.30
N GLU A 201 18.06 -17.28 -0.20
CA GLU A 201 18.24 -17.99 1.06
C GLU A 201 19.36 -17.33 1.87
N ILE A 202 19.10 -17.06 3.16
CA ILE A 202 20.12 -16.56 4.10
C ILE A 202 20.19 -17.43 5.34
N VAL A 203 21.34 -17.47 5.98
CA VAL A 203 21.55 -18.04 7.31
C VAL A 203 21.04 -17.07 8.37
N ALA A 204 20.60 -17.58 9.51
CA ALA A 204 20.17 -16.74 10.64
C ALA A 204 21.28 -15.76 11.04
N GLY A 205 20.94 -14.46 11.04
CA GLY A 205 21.87 -13.37 11.33
C GLY A 205 22.60 -12.79 10.11
N ASP A 206 22.48 -13.41 8.93
CA ASP A 206 23.03 -12.93 7.67
C ASP A 206 22.06 -12.01 6.92
N SER A 207 22.49 -11.57 5.76
CA SER A 207 21.72 -10.76 4.82
C SER A 207 21.99 -11.19 3.38
N ALA A 208 21.07 -10.90 2.49
CA ALA A 208 21.25 -11.07 1.04
C ALA A 208 21.22 -9.74 0.32
N THR A 209 22.07 -9.62 -0.71
CA THR A 209 22.06 -8.46 -1.60
C THR A 209 21.28 -8.79 -2.85
N PHE A 210 20.30 -7.96 -3.16
CA PHE A 210 19.45 -8.05 -4.33
C PHE A 210 19.78 -6.95 -5.33
N THR A 211 19.73 -7.26 -6.62
CA THR A 211 19.65 -6.26 -7.67
C THR A 211 18.19 -5.81 -7.78
N ILE A 212 17.98 -4.52 -7.68
CA ILE A 212 16.66 -3.90 -7.83
C ILE A 212 16.26 -3.98 -9.30
N SER A 213 15.00 -4.34 -9.58
CA SER A 213 14.49 -4.48 -10.96
C SER A 213 14.69 -3.20 -11.79
N ASP A 214 15.12 -3.37 -13.03
CA ASP A 214 15.18 -2.29 -14.03
C ASP A 214 13.79 -1.88 -14.54
N SER A 215 12.79 -2.76 -14.39
CA SER A 215 11.41 -2.44 -14.74
C SER A 215 10.85 -1.39 -13.81
N VAL A 216 10.27 -0.34 -14.39
CA VAL A 216 9.68 0.77 -13.63
C VAL A 216 8.17 0.74 -13.72
N PRO A 217 7.45 1.01 -12.61
CA PRO A 217 6.01 1.13 -12.62
C PRO A 217 5.58 2.40 -13.36
N THR A 218 4.28 2.53 -13.62
CA THR A 218 3.70 3.70 -14.27
C THR A 218 2.60 4.32 -13.42
N ARG A 219 2.48 5.66 -13.47
CA ARG A 219 1.41 6.40 -12.82
C ARG A 219 1.05 7.63 -13.65
N ALA A 220 -0.22 7.72 -14.09
CA ALA A 220 -0.67 8.83 -14.92
C ALA A 220 -0.48 10.18 -14.22
N GLY A 221 0.20 11.12 -14.89
CA GLY A 221 0.48 12.47 -14.37
C GLY A 221 1.63 12.54 -13.34
N TYR A 222 2.46 11.50 -13.25
CA TYR A 222 3.61 11.47 -12.36
C TYR A 222 4.85 10.90 -13.04
N ASP A 223 6.01 11.42 -12.66
CA ASP A 223 7.35 10.88 -12.97
C ASP A 223 7.77 9.92 -11.86
N PHE A 224 8.30 8.78 -12.25
CA PHE A 224 8.92 7.84 -11.32
C PHE A 224 10.30 8.36 -10.92
N LEU A 225 10.56 8.48 -9.61
CA LEU A 225 11.84 8.97 -9.08
C LEU A 225 12.77 7.82 -8.65
N GLY A 226 12.23 6.65 -8.38
CA GLY A 226 12.94 5.51 -7.82
C GLY A 226 12.13 4.83 -6.74
N TRP A 227 12.80 4.08 -5.89
CA TRP A 227 12.22 3.24 -4.87
C TRP A 227 12.58 3.71 -3.46
N ALA A 228 11.73 3.42 -2.47
CA ALA A 228 12.01 3.64 -1.06
C ALA A 228 11.38 2.54 -0.19
N THR A 229 11.94 2.32 0.99
CA THR A 229 11.39 1.37 1.98
C THR A 229 10.16 1.91 2.71
N ASN A 230 9.99 3.22 2.73
CA ASN A 230 8.81 3.88 3.27
C ASN A 230 7.84 4.26 2.14
N LYS A 231 6.58 3.80 2.23
CA LYS A 231 5.53 4.12 1.25
C LYS A 231 5.21 5.62 1.12
N ASP A 232 5.47 6.40 2.16
CA ASP A 232 5.19 7.84 2.22
C ASP A 232 6.43 8.68 1.90
N ALA A 233 7.51 8.05 1.38
CA ALA A 233 8.73 8.74 1.00
C ALA A 233 8.49 9.75 -0.13
N THR A 234 9.08 10.93 -0.01
CA THR A 234 9.03 12.01 -1.02
C THR A 234 10.30 12.07 -1.88
N SER A 235 11.33 11.30 -1.53
CA SER A 235 12.58 11.12 -2.29
C SER A 235 12.93 9.64 -2.39
N ALA A 236 13.51 9.25 -3.51
CA ALA A 236 13.97 7.88 -3.71
C ALA A 236 15.22 7.59 -2.86
N GLU A 237 15.24 6.40 -2.25
CA GLU A 237 16.40 5.83 -1.55
C GLU A 237 17.24 4.97 -2.50
N TYR A 238 16.57 4.36 -3.48
CA TYR A 238 17.17 3.43 -4.43
C TYR A 238 16.75 3.74 -5.86
N SER A 239 17.68 3.55 -6.80
CA SER A 239 17.40 3.60 -8.24
C SER A 239 17.04 2.22 -8.78
N SER A 240 16.30 2.17 -9.90
CA SER A 240 16.18 0.95 -10.72
C SER A 240 17.57 0.46 -11.15
N GLY A 241 17.77 -0.85 -11.20
CA GLY A 241 19.08 -1.46 -11.46
C GLY A 241 20.09 -1.33 -10.32
N GLY A 242 19.79 -0.59 -9.26
CA GLY A 242 20.62 -0.49 -8.06
C GLY A 242 20.65 -1.77 -7.23
N SER A 243 21.16 -1.71 -6.02
CA SER A 243 21.20 -2.84 -5.11
C SER A 243 20.69 -2.48 -3.72
N ILE A 244 20.13 -3.47 -3.03
CA ILE A 244 19.70 -3.39 -1.63
C ILE A 244 20.13 -4.66 -0.90
N THR A 245 20.62 -4.50 0.34
CA THR A 245 20.96 -5.62 1.22
C THR A 245 19.90 -5.72 2.32
N ILE A 246 19.27 -6.88 2.44
CA ILE A 246 18.20 -7.12 3.41
C ILE A 246 18.44 -8.38 4.21
N SER A 247 18.03 -8.38 5.48
CA SER A 247 18.05 -9.53 6.40
C SER A 247 16.63 -10.01 6.76
N SER A 248 15.62 -9.39 6.22
CA SER A 248 14.20 -9.76 6.40
C SER A 248 13.39 -9.31 5.17
N ASN A 249 12.20 -9.89 5.03
CA ASN A 249 11.28 -9.52 3.95
C ASN A 249 11.11 -8.00 3.87
N THR A 250 11.33 -7.44 2.68
CA THR A 250 11.33 -6.00 2.44
C THR A 250 10.49 -5.69 1.20
N THR A 251 9.68 -4.65 1.29
CA THR A 251 8.94 -4.10 0.14
C THR A 251 9.50 -2.73 -0.22
N LEU A 252 9.81 -2.54 -1.49
CA LEU A 252 10.16 -1.25 -2.06
C LEU A 252 8.91 -0.61 -2.66
N TYR A 253 8.65 0.63 -2.27
CA TYR A 253 7.53 1.44 -2.74
C TYR A 253 8.01 2.44 -3.77
N ALA A 254 7.28 2.55 -4.88
CA ALA A 254 7.56 3.55 -5.89
C ALA A 254 7.41 4.97 -5.33
N VAL A 255 8.39 5.82 -5.60
CA VAL A 255 8.38 7.24 -5.25
C VAL A 255 8.02 8.05 -6.48
N TRP A 256 7.03 8.93 -6.33
CA TRP A 256 6.43 9.67 -7.42
C TRP A 256 6.58 11.17 -7.27
N LYS A 257 6.90 11.86 -8.36
CA LYS A 257 6.82 13.31 -8.48
C LYS A 257 5.67 13.67 -9.42
N LYS A 258 4.72 14.45 -8.93
CA LYS A 258 3.64 14.95 -9.80
C LYS A 258 4.23 15.79 -10.92
N ILE A 259 3.88 15.44 -12.15
CA ILE A 259 4.24 16.26 -13.33
C ILE A 259 3.50 17.59 -13.19
N SER A 260 4.27 18.66 -13.11
CA SER A 260 3.70 20.01 -13.16
C SER A 260 3.29 20.26 -14.59
N THR A 261 2.01 20.17 -14.90
CA THR A 261 1.49 20.66 -16.16
C THR A 261 1.55 22.18 -16.09
N PHE A 262 2.51 22.78 -16.78
CA PHE A 262 2.43 24.22 -17.02
C PHE A 262 1.19 24.46 -17.87
N GLU A 263 0.24 25.19 -17.33
CA GLU A 263 -0.86 25.67 -18.17
C GLU A 263 -0.29 26.56 -19.28
N THR A 264 -0.75 26.35 -20.50
CA THR A 264 -0.35 27.20 -21.63
C THR A 264 -0.72 28.65 -21.32
N ASN A 265 0.26 29.54 -21.46
CA ASN A 265 -0.01 30.94 -21.28
C ASN A 265 -0.86 31.42 -22.49
N GLU A 266 -1.99 32.03 -22.23
CA GLU A 266 -2.94 32.49 -23.21
C GLU A 266 -3.38 33.94 -22.90
N PHE A 267 -3.85 34.65 -23.89
CA PHE A 267 -4.47 35.94 -23.65
C PHE A 267 -5.87 35.74 -23.06
N THR A 268 -6.06 36.20 -21.81
CA THR A 268 -7.39 36.30 -21.20
C THR A 268 -8.17 37.48 -21.73
N GLN A 269 -7.46 38.50 -22.28
CA GLN A 269 -7.99 39.55 -23.07
C GLN A 269 -7.10 39.73 -24.32
N PRO A 270 -7.66 39.58 -25.55
CA PRO A 270 -6.86 39.62 -26.76
C PRO A 270 -6.23 41.00 -26.98
N LEU A 271 -5.15 41.03 -27.76
CA LEU A 271 -4.50 42.26 -28.15
C LEU A 271 -5.49 43.14 -28.92
N ALA A 272 -5.66 44.35 -28.45
CA ALA A 272 -6.42 45.40 -29.11
C ALA A 272 -5.66 46.73 -29.07
N ILE A 273 -5.78 47.51 -30.11
CA ILE A 273 -5.28 48.88 -30.18
C ILE A 273 -6.25 49.72 -30.95
N THR A 274 -6.55 50.90 -30.42
CA THR A 274 -7.35 51.92 -31.15
C THR A 274 -6.39 52.78 -31.93
N GLY A 275 -6.72 53.04 -33.19
CA GLY A 275 -5.96 53.98 -34.02
C GLY A 275 -5.95 55.39 -33.42
N TRP A 276 -4.96 56.18 -33.79
CA TRP A 276 -4.84 57.60 -33.42
C TRP A 276 -4.43 58.44 -34.60
N THR A 277 -4.71 59.73 -34.52
CA THR A 277 -4.39 60.69 -35.59
C THR A 277 -2.92 61.11 -35.51
N TYR A 278 -2.31 61.33 -36.66
CA TYR A 278 -0.93 61.86 -36.74
C TYR A 278 -0.79 63.19 -35.96
N GLY A 279 0.23 63.26 -35.12
CA GLY A 279 0.46 64.39 -34.21
C GLY A 279 -0.16 64.32 -32.85
N GLU A 280 -1.03 63.31 -32.58
CA GLU A 280 -1.59 63.03 -31.28
C GLU A 280 -0.71 62.02 -30.51
N THR A 281 -0.99 61.86 -29.22
CA THR A 281 -0.36 60.80 -28.42
C THR A 281 -0.81 59.44 -28.88
N ALA A 282 0.13 58.57 -29.18
CA ALA A 282 -0.16 57.20 -29.58
C ALA A 282 -0.95 56.43 -28.51
N ASN A 283 -1.98 55.72 -28.93
CA ASN A 283 -2.73 54.85 -28.05
C ASN A 283 -1.87 53.63 -27.63
N THR A 284 -1.98 53.24 -26.40
CA THR A 284 -1.30 52.05 -25.89
C THR A 284 -2.10 50.80 -26.23
N PRO A 285 -1.48 49.74 -26.78
CA PRO A 285 -2.16 48.47 -26.95
C PRO A 285 -2.61 47.92 -25.59
N THR A 286 -3.71 47.19 -25.61
CA THR A 286 -4.22 46.50 -24.42
C THR A 286 -4.30 45.00 -24.70
N ALA A 287 -3.81 44.23 -23.79
CA ALA A 287 -3.99 42.80 -23.73
C ALA A 287 -3.75 42.33 -22.30
N VAL A 288 -4.32 41.21 -21.92
CA VAL A 288 -4.09 40.58 -20.62
C VAL A 288 -3.69 39.13 -20.85
N ALA A 289 -2.50 38.76 -20.39
CA ALA A 289 -2.06 37.38 -20.39
C ALA A 289 -2.47 36.70 -19.06
N LYS A 290 -2.74 35.41 -19.12
CA LYS A 290 -3.05 34.60 -17.95
C LYS A 290 -1.91 34.61 -16.91
N TYR A 291 -0.67 34.64 -17.41
CA TYR A 291 0.54 34.70 -16.59
C TYR A 291 1.55 35.71 -17.14
N GLY A 292 2.26 36.39 -16.26
CA GLY A 292 3.36 37.29 -16.60
C GLY A 292 2.92 38.66 -17.06
N THR A 293 3.88 39.44 -17.59
CA THR A 293 3.68 40.79 -18.05
C THR A 293 3.88 40.86 -19.56
N ILE A 294 2.98 41.53 -20.27
CA ILE A 294 3.05 41.72 -21.72
C ILE A 294 4.01 42.86 -22.01
N LYS A 295 4.94 42.65 -22.94
CA LYS A 295 5.73 43.71 -23.56
C LYS A 295 5.32 43.87 -25.01
N TYR A 296 5.18 45.11 -25.46
CA TYR A 296 4.83 45.45 -26.82
C TYR A 296 6.05 45.94 -27.60
N THR A 297 6.15 45.51 -28.83
CA THR A 297 7.12 46.03 -29.79
C THR A 297 6.40 46.50 -31.06
N TYR A 298 6.96 47.47 -31.70
CA TYR A 298 6.33 48.21 -32.80
C TYR A 298 7.26 48.25 -34.02
N SER A 299 6.66 48.23 -35.21
CA SER A 299 7.35 48.44 -36.49
C SER A 299 6.47 49.27 -37.41
N ASN A 300 7.09 50.03 -38.30
CA ASN A 300 6.39 50.80 -39.33
C ASN A 300 5.84 49.90 -40.46
N THR A 301 6.36 48.71 -40.62
CA THR A 301 5.91 47.75 -41.64
C THR A 301 5.79 46.36 -41.02
N ALA A 302 4.94 45.49 -41.59
CA ALA A 302 4.72 44.14 -41.11
C ALA A 302 6.01 43.31 -41.06
N ASP A 303 6.91 43.51 -42.00
CA ASP A 303 8.21 42.78 -42.11
C ASP A 303 9.39 43.60 -41.60
N GLY A 304 9.16 44.72 -40.90
CA GLY A 304 10.21 45.59 -40.38
C GLY A 304 10.82 45.12 -39.09
N THR A 305 11.88 45.85 -38.67
CA THR A 305 12.50 45.62 -37.34
C THR A 305 11.57 46.14 -36.24
N TYR A 306 11.16 45.28 -35.33
CA TYR A 306 10.35 45.61 -34.17
C TYR A 306 11.19 46.18 -33.04
N THR A 307 10.75 47.29 -32.46
CA THR A 307 11.38 47.95 -31.33
C THR A 307 10.37 48.30 -30.24
N GLU A 308 10.83 48.54 -29.01
CA GLU A 308 9.97 49.02 -27.91
C GLU A 308 9.53 50.48 -28.09
N LYS A 309 10.07 51.20 -29.07
CA LYS A 309 9.71 52.59 -29.34
C LYS A 309 8.51 52.70 -30.26
N VAL A 310 7.50 53.38 -29.78
CA VAL A 310 6.30 53.68 -30.60
C VAL A 310 6.70 54.52 -31.82
N PRO A 311 6.28 54.17 -33.05
CA PRO A 311 6.50 54.97 -34.22
C PRO A 311 5.80 56.36 -34.13
N THR A 312 6.53 57.41 -34.45
CA THR A 312 6.05 58.77 -34.39
C THR A 312 5.68 59.34 -35.76
N ASN A 313 6.05 58.65 -36.82
CA ASN A 313 5.80 59.06 -38.19
C ASN A 313 4.67 58.24 -38.80
N ALA A 314 3.78 58.86 -39.58
CA ALA A 314 2.85 58.15 -40.43
C ALA A 314 3.63 57.36 -41.48
N GLY A 315 3.37 56.05 -41.56
CA GLY A 315 3.90 55.19 -42.60
C GLY A 315 3.05 55.28 -43.85
#